data_16b6f9e5442ec59fcd7c3a9bdbf6074d
#
_entry.id   16b6f9e5442ec59fcd7c3a9bdbf6074d
#
_cell.length_a   1.000
_cell.length_b   1.000
_cell.length_c   1.000
_cell.angle_alpha   90.00
_cell.angle_beta   90.00
_cell.angle_gamma   90.00
#
_symmetry.space_group_name_H-M   'P 1'
#
loop_
_entity.id
_entity.type
_entity.pdbx_description
1 polymer ?
#
loop_
_entity_poly.entity_id
_entity_poly.type
_entity_poly.pdbx_seq_one_letter_code
_entity_poly.pdbx_strand_id
1 'polypeptide(L)'
;MTYIKEYQEGNKFFGIYLCKSKQVLKTKAGKTYYSLLLQDKTGIIDGKVWELTNAINDFDSMDFIMVDGMVTTFQGSRQVNINRIRQAQKGEYDPKEYIPASKYDIPQMYEQLKQHIDGIKEPHLHRLAEMVFVDDTEIVKEFQQHSAAKSVHHGFIGGLLQHTLGVTKMCEYFAQNYEILDHDLLITAAMFHDIGKLYELSDFPTNEYTDEGQLLGHIFLGAELIGKWSSQIPGFPPVLATELRHCILAHHGELEYGSPKKPALAEAMALNFADNIDARMETMTELFDKADPTMEWLGFNRIVDSNVRQSSGYLQKRK
;
A
#
# COMPACT_ATOMS: atom_id res chain seq x y z
N MET A 1 22.50 3.91 -11.02
CA MET A 1 21.83 2.60 -10.99
C MET A 1 20.94 2.51 -12.21
N THR A 2 20.88 1.36 -12.89
CA THR A 2 19.92 1.09 -13.97
C THR A 2 18.70 0.42 -13.34
N TYR A 3 17.51 0.93 -13.61
CA TYR A 3 16.28 0.41 -13.00
C TYR A 3 15.69 -0.75 -13.80
N ILE A 4 14.92 -1.60 -13.11
CA ILE A 4 14.31 -2.82 -13.70
C ILE A 4 13.48 -2.49 -14.95
N LYS A 5 12.75 -1.38 -14.95
CA LYS A 5 11.93 -0.96 -16.10
C LYS A 5 12.74 -0.67 -17.38
N GLU A 6 14.02 -0.30 -17.23
CA GLU A 6 14.89 0.12 -18.34
C GLU A 6 15.56 -1.07 -19.06
N TYR A 7 15.58 -2.24 -18.42
CA TYR A 7 16.23 -3.42 -18.98
C TYR A 7 15.45 -4.04 -20.13
N GLN A 8 16.16 -4.46 -21.14
CA GLN A 8 15.66 -5.20 -22.29
C GLN A 8 16.37 -6.55 -22.39
N GLU A 9 15.80 -7.48 -23.18
CA GLU A 9 16.45 -8.76 -23.49
C GLU A 9 17.85 -8.56 -24.04
N GLY A 10 18.80 -9.38 -23.56
CA GLY A 10 20.22 -9.30 -23.94
C GLY A 10 21.02 -8.25 -23.16
N ASN A 11 20.40 -7.41 -22.33
CA ASN A 11 21.16 -6.48 -21.51
C ASN A 11 21.88 -7.21 -20.37
N LYS A 12 23.10 -6.74 -20.06
CA LYS A 12 23.78 -7.12 -18.82
C LYS A 12 23.01 -6.55 -17.64
N PHE A 13 22.57 -7.42 -16.72
CA PHE A 13 21.89 -7.06 -15.49
C PHE A 13 22.92 -6.97 -14.37
N PHE A 14 23.21 -5.76 -13.90
CA PHE A 14 24.21 -5.54 -12.88
C PHE A 14 23.79 -4.41 -11.94
N GLY A 15 23.81 -4.70 -10.64
CA GLY A 15 23.48 -3.71 -9.63
C GLY A 15 23.03 -4.35 -8.32
N ILE A 16 22.67 -3.51 -7.35
CA ILE A 16 22.05 -3.94 -6.10
C ILE A 16 20.53 -3.95 -6.30
N TYR A 17 19.86 -4.98 -5.78
CA TYR A 17 18.40 -5.14 -5.81
C TYR A 17 17.94 -5.74 -4.48
N LEU A 18 16.71 -5.44 -4.11
CA LEU A 18 16.05 -6.12 -2.99
C LEU A 18 15.63 -7.52 -3.46
N CYS A 19 16.09 -8.56 -2.77
CA CYS A 19 15.62 -9.93 -2.97
C CYS A 19 14.28 -10.12 -2.24
N LYS A 20 13.17 -9.76 -2.89
CA LYS A 20 11.84 -9.84 -2.26
C LYS A 20 11.46 -11.27 -1.86
N SER A 21 11.88 -12.27 -2.64
CA SER A 21 11.70 -13.68 -2.29
C SER A 21 12.81 -14.56 -2.87
N LYS A 22 13.14 -15.63 -2.14
CA LYS A 22 14.07 -16.68 -2.55
C LYS A 22 13.40 -18.04 -2.36
N GLN A 23 13.30 -18.79 -3.43
CA GLN A 23 12.79 -20.16 -3.40
C GLN A 23 13.87 -21.13 -3.87
N VAL A 24 14.06 -22.22 -3.15
CA VAL A 24 14.98 -23.31 -3.50
C VAL A 24 14.16 -24.38 -4.21
N LEU A 25 14.40 -24.56 -5.50
CA LEU A 25 13.62 -25.45 -6.36
C LEU A 25 14.54 -26.49 -7.02
N LYS A 26 13.92 -27.54 -7.59
CA LYS A 26 14.64 -28.56 -8.37
C LYS A 26 14.15 -28.58 -9.82
N THR A 27 15.10 -28.71 -10.75
CA THR A 27 14.80 -28.96 -12.16
C THR A 27 14.23 -30.37 -12.34
N LYS A 28 13.66 -30.68 -13.52
CA LYS A 28 13.21 -32.03 -13.86
C LYS A 28 14.35 -33.08 -13.78
N ALA A 29 15.61 -32.65 -13.93
CA ALA A 29 16.80 -33.49 -13.80
C ALA A 29 17.32 -33.57 -12.34
N GLY A 30 16.58 -33.05 -11.35
CA GLY A 30 16.95 -33.10 -9.93
C GLY A 30 17.98 -32.06 -9.49
N LYS A 31 18.49 -31.20 -10.38
CA LYS A 31 19.48 -30.16 -10.03
C LYS A 31 18.78 -29.02 -9.26
N THR A 32 19.35 -28.64 -8.11
CA THR A 32 18.87 -27.51 -7.32
C THR A 32 19.20 -26.19 -7.99
N TYR A 33 18.25 -25.24 -7.96
CA TYR A 33 18.42 -23.88 -8.43
C TYR A 33 17.64 -22.90 -7.53
N TYR A 34 17.99 -21.60 -7.58
CA TYR A 34 17.21 -20.58 -6.90
C TYR A 34 16.31 -19.85 -7.88
N SER A 35 15.05 -19.63 -7.45
CA SER A 35 14.11 -18.73 -8.09
C SER A 35 13.94 -17.52 -7.18
N LEU A 36 14.25 -16.34 -7.69
CA LEU A 36 14.25 -15.08 -6.94
C LEU A 36 13.23 -14.13 -7.55
N LEU A 37 12.66 -13.26 -6.71
CA LEU A 37 12.02 -12.03 -7.15
C LEU A 37 12.91 -10.87 -6.73
N LEU A 38 13.46 -10.14 -7.71
CA LEU A 38 14.29 -8.97 -7.49
C LEU A 38 13.44 -7.71 -7.68
N GLN A 39 13.59 -6.74 -6.78
CA GLN A 39 12.81 -5.52 -6.75
C GLN A 39 13.68 -4.28 -6.71
N ASP A 40 13.26 -3.25 -7.45
CA ASP A 40 13.61 -1.85 -7.22
C ASP A 40 12.34 -0.98 -7.20
N LYS A 41 12.47 0.33 -7.03
CA LYS A 41 11.31 1.25 -6.98
C LYS A 41 10.49 1.30 -8.28
N THR A 42 10.98 0.73 -9.37
CA THR A 42 10.32 0.76 -10.69
C THR A 42 9.60 -0.53 -11.03
N GLY A 43 9.82 -1.61 -10.27
CA GLY A 43 9.16 -2.88 -10.49
C GLY A 43 9.89 -4.08 -9.94
N ILE A 44 9.41 -5.24 -10.38
CA ILE A 44 9.91 -6.56 -9.98
C ILE A 44 10.32 -7.32 -11.24
N ILE A 45 11.40 -8.12 -11.15
CA ILE A 45 11.86 -9.03 -12.20
C ILE A 45 12.19 -10.40 -11.62
N ASP A 46 11.81 -11.45 -12.35
CA ASP A 46 12.22 -12.82 -12.04
C ASP A 46 13.72 -13.01 -12.21
N GLY A 47 14.38 -13.63 -11.22
CA GLY A 47 15.78 -14.04 -11.28
C GLY A 47 15.92 -15.56 -11.15
N LYS A 48 16.79 -16.16 -11.95
CA LYS A 48 17.09 -17.60 -11.87
C LYS A 48 18.60 -17.80 -11.71
N VAL A 49 18.96 -18.55 -10.68
CA VAL A 49 20.34 -18.99 -10.42
C VAL A 49 20.40 -20.48 -10.71
N TRP A 50 20.74 -20.83 -11.94
CA TRP A 50 20.74 -22.22 -12.42
C TRP A 50 21.90 -23.04 -11.88
N GLU A 51 23.01 -22.38 -11.51
CA GLU A 51 24.23 -23.02 -11.02
C GLU A 51 24.67 -22.40 -9.69
N LEU A 52 24.62 -23.20 -8.62
CA LEU A 52 25.05 -22.80 -7.30
C LEU A 52 26.56 -22.99 -7.17
N THR A 53 27.32 -22.04 -7.70
CA THR A 53 28.79 -22.01 -7.61
C THR A 53 29.26 -21.17 -6.44
N ASN A 54 30.57 -21.16 -6.16
CA ASN A 54 31.18 -20.28 -5.15
C ASN A 54 31.02 -18.76 -5.44
N ALA A 55 30.49 -18.40 -6.62
CA ALA A 55 30.15 -17.03 -6.96
C ALA A 55 28.77 -16.60 -6.43
N ILE A 56 28.01 -17.53 -5.82
CA ILE A 56 26.73 -17.29 -5.17
C ILE A 56 26.96 -17.36 -3.67
N ASN A 57 27.12 -16.20 -3.03
CA ASN A 57 27.25 -16.09 -1.58
C ASN A 57 25.89 -16.36 -0.92
N ASP A 58 25.93 -16.63 0.38
CA ASP A 58 24.70 -16.80 1.15
C ASP A 58 23.94 -15.49 1.31
N PHE A 59 22.61 -15.56 1.23
CA PHE A 59 21.68 -14.45 1.40
C PHE A 59 20.28 -15.01 1.65
N ASP A 60 19.38 -14.19 2.18
CA ASP A 60 17.99 -14.55 2.45
C ASP A 60 16.99 -13.64 1.68
N SER A 61 15.71 -14.01 1.76
CA SER A 61 14.64 -13.11 1.34
C SER A 61 14.72 -11.83 2.15
N MET A 62 14.42 -10.71 1.53
CA MET A 62 14.48 -9.34 2.05
C MET A 62 15.90 -8.78 2.22
N ASP A 63 16.94 -9.52 1.84
CA ASP A 63 18.30 -8.97 1.73
C ASP A 63 18.46 -8.09 0.49
N PHE A 64 19.29 -7.06 0.64
CA PHE A 64 19.82 -6.31 -0.50
C PHE A 64 21.03 -7.04 -1.05
N ILE A 65 20.96 -7.44 -2.31
CA ILE A 65 21.99 -8.26 -2.97
C ILE A 65 22.54 -7.59 -4.21
N MET A 66 23.86 -7.63 -4.36
CA MET A 66 24.53 -7.29 -5.61
C MET A 66 24.42 -8.47 -6.58
N VAL A 67 23.85 -8.23 -7.73
CA VAL A 67 23.58 -9.26 -8.75
C VAL A 67 24.36 -8.95 -10.02
N ASP A 68 24.95 -9.99 -10.63
CA ASP A 68 25.53 -9.95 -12.00
C ASP A 68 24.89 -11.08 -12.82
N GLY A 69 24.28 -10.73 -13.95
CA GLY A 69 23.54 -11.65 -14.79
C GLY A 69 23.21 -11.06 -16.16
N MET A 70 22.29 -11.71 -16.83
CA MET A 70 21.82 -11.29 -18.15
C MET A 70 20.30 -11.40 -18.24
N VAL A 71 19.66 -10.37 -18.81
CA VAL A 71 18.23 -10.37 -19.07
C VAL A 71 17.90 -11.29 -20.24
N THR A 72 16.95 -12.18 -20.05
CA THR A 72 16.42 -13.11 -21.06
C THR A 72 14.90 -13.02 -21.07
N THR A 73 14.28 -13.58 -22.11
CA THR A 73 12.81 -13.69 -22.19
C THR A 73 12.42 -15.16 -22.06
N PHE A 74 11.47 -15.46 -21.20
CA PHE A 74 10.87 -16.78 -21.05
C PHE A 74 9.34 -16.66 -21.04
N GLN A 75 8.67 -17.38 -21.95
CA GLN A 75 7.19 -17.34 -22.11
C GLN A 75 6.61 -15.91 -22.22
N GLY A 76 7.33 -15.03 -22.90
CA GLY A 76 6.91 -13.64 -23.12
C GLY A 76 7.20 -12.68 -21.96
N SER A 77 7.76 -13.17 -20.84
CA SER A 77 8.14 -12.36 -19.69
C SER A 77 9.65 -12.24 -19.56
N ARG A 78 10.13 -11.05 -19.18
CA ARG A 78 11.55 -10.81 -18.90
C ARG A 78 11.95 -11.51 -17.61
N GLN A 79 13.12 -12.15 -17.62
CA GLN A 79 13.76 -12.73 -16.43
C GLN A 79 15.27 -12.50 -16.49
N VAL A 80 15.96 -12.66 -15.37
CA VAL A 80 17.41 -12.54 -15.26
C VAL A 80 18.02 -13.91 -15.02
N ASN A 81 18.94 -14.34 -15.88
CA ASN A 81 19.84 -15.45 -15.59
C ASN A 81 21.03 -14.92 -14.79
N ILE A 82 21.13 -15.33 -13.54
CA ILE A 82 22.07 -14.78 -12.55
C ILE A 82 23.27 -15.70 -12.44
N ASN A 83 24.47 -15.11 -12.53
CA ASN A 83 25.75 -15.81 -12.47
C ASN A 83 26.51 -15.56 -11.16
N ARG A 84 26.30 -14.38 -10.54
CA ARG A 84 26.96 -13.99 -9.30
C ARG A 84 25.99 -13.27 -8.38
N ILE A 85 26.12 -13.56 -7.08
CA ILE A 85 25.39 -12.86 -6.03
C ILE A 85 26.33 -12.66 -4.84
N ARG A 86 26.29 -11.47 -4.26
CA ARG A 86 26.77 -11.21 -2.92
C ARG A 86 25.79 -10.35 -2.16
N GLN A 87 25.79 -10.47 -0.85
CA GLN A 87 25.05 -9.55 0.00
C GLN A 87 25.63 -8.13 -0.12
N ALA A 88 24.78 -7.13 -0.18
CA ALA A 88 25.20 -5.72 -0.19
C ALA A 88 25.46 -5.26 1.25
N GLN A 89 26.47 -4.41 1.41
CA GLN A 89 26.82 -3.86 2.72
C GLN A 89 26.03 -2.58 3.01
N LYS A 90 25.80 -2.29 4.28
CA LYS A 90 25.16 -1.04 4.70
C LYS A 90 25.98 0.16 4.21
N GLY A 91 25.32 1.06 3.47
CA GLY A 91 25.96 2.22 2.82
C GLY A 91 26.26 2.05 1.33
N GLU A 92 26.16 0.84 0.77
CA GLU A 92 26.25 0.61 -0.69
C GLU A 92 24.94 0.95 -1.42
N TYR A 93 23.83 1.11 -0.71
CA TYR A 93 22.50 1.34 -1.27
C TYR A 93 21.68 2.28 -0.38
N ASP A 94 20.72 2.97 -1.01
CA ASP A 94 19.66 3.70 -0.31
C ASP A 94 18.37 2.85 -0.40
N PRO A 95 17.77 2.40 0.71
CA PRO A 95 16.56 1.59 0.71
C PRO A 95 15.40 2.18 -0.10
N LYS A 96 15.30 3.52 -0.17
CA LYS A 96 14.26 4.22 -0.92
C LYS A 96 14.29 3.96 -2.44
N GLU A 97 15.43 3.53 -2.96
CA GLU A 97 15.57 3.18 -4.39
C GLU A 97 15.01 1.79 -4.74
N TYR A 98 14.61 1.01 -3.73
CA TYR A 98 14.15 -0.38 -3.92
C TYR A 98 12.70 -0.60 -3.51
N ILE A 99 12.07 0.38 -2.91
CA ILE A 99 10.70 0.30 -2.42
C ILE A 99 9.87 1.29 -3.24
N PRO A 100 8.78 0.85 -3.88
CA PRO A 100 7.86 1.79 -4.52
C PRO A 100 7.41 2.87 -3.53
N ALA A 101 7.29 4.10 -3.99
CA ALA A 101 6.77 5.21 -3.21
C ALA A 101 5.63 5.89 -3.98
N SER A 102 4.78 6.60 -3.25
CA SER A 102 3.75 7.44 -3.85
C SER A 102 4.35 8.35 -4.93
N LYS A 103 3.65 8.50 -6.04
CA LYS A 103 3.98 9.47 -7.09
C LYS A 103 3.68 10.92 -6.70
N TYR A 104 2.93 11.10 -5.62
CA TYR A 104 2.61 12.40 -5.05
C TYR A 104 3.60 12.78 -3.95
N ASP A 105 3.78 14.07 -3.75
CA ASP A 105 4.66 14.60 -2.70
C ASP A 105 4.08 14.32 -1.30
N ILE A 106 4.76 13.49 -0.52
CA ILE A 106 4.29 13.05 0.81
C ILE A 106 4.11 14.23 1.77
N PRO A 107 5.07 15.16 1.92
CA PRO A 107 4.87 16.38 2.72
C PRO A 107 3.64 17.18 2.31
N GLN A 108 3.42 17.35 1.00
CA GLN A 108 2.25 18.08 0.50
C GLN A 108 0.93 17.37 0.80
N MET A 109 0.89 16.04 0.67
CA MET A 109 -0.29 15.25 1.06
C MET A 109 -0.59 15.39 2.56
N TYR A 110 0.44 15.36 3.39
CA TYR A 110 0.28 15.52 4.83
C TYR A 110 -0.21 16.93 5.21
N GLU A 111 0.27 17.99 4.57
CA GLU A 111 -0.27 19.33 4.76
C GLU A 111 -1.75 19.43 4.39
N GLN A 112 -2.18 18.75 3.32
CA GLN A 112 -3.60 18.69 2.96
C GLN A 112 -4.43 17.94 4.04
N LEU A 113 -3.90 16.85 4.60
CA LEU A 113 -4.57 16.13 5.70
C LEU A 113 -4.77 17.05 6.92
N LYS A 114 -3.76 17.85 7.29
CA LYS A 114 -3.87 18.80 8.40
C LYS A 114 -4.96 19.86 8.16
N GLN A 115 -5.14 20.32 6.91
CA GLN A 115 -6.22 21.25 6.58
C GLN A 115 -7.60 20.65 6.85
N HIS A 116 -7.80 19.33 6.69
CA HIS A 116 -9.04 18.66 7.07
C HIS A 116 -9.21 18.60 8.60
N ILE A 117 -8.12 18.42 9.36
CA ILE A 117 -8.18 18.50 10.84
C ILE A 117 -8.66 19.88 11.28
N ASP A 118 -8.08 20.95 10.72
CA ASP A 118 -8.48 22.33 11.01
C ASP A 118 -9.96 22.61 10.69
N GLY A 119 -10.56 21.83 9.80
CA GLY A 119 -11.97 21.92 9.40
C GLY A 119 -12.95 21.32 10.42
N ILE A 120 -12.49 20.42 11.31
CA ILE A 120 -13.33 19.75 12.31
C ILE A 120 -13.70 20.74 13.43
N LYS A 121 -14.98 20.92 13.69
CA LYS A 121 -15.52 21.90 14.67
C LYS A 121 -15.87 21.24 16.00
N GLU A 122 -16.22 19.95 16.01
CA GLU A 122 -16.49 19.21 17.23
C GLU A 122 -15.18 19.09 18.03
N PRO A 123 -15.10 19.66 19.26
CA PRO A 123 -13.81 19.85 19.94
C PRO A 123 -13.11 18.55 20.35
N HIS A 124 -13.86 17.50 20.64
CA HIS A 124 -13.26 16.21 21.04
C HIS A 124 -12.74 15.44 19.83
N LEU A 125 -13.42 15.47 18.67
CA LEU A 125 -12.96 14.87 17.42
C LEU A 125 -11.74 15.63 16.88
N HIS A 126 -11.79 16.97 16.90
CA HIS A 126 -10.64 17.80 16.54
C HIS A 126 -9.43 17.46 17.41
N ARG A 127 -9.62 17.42 18.76
CA ARG A 127 -8.54 17.08 19.69
C ARG A 127 -7.99 15.68 19.48
N LEU A 128 -8.85 14.71 19.16
CA LEU A 128 -8.44 13.35 18.84
C LEU A 128 -7.55 13.32 17.58
N ALA A 129 -7.96 14.02 16.53
CA ALA A 129 -7.20 14.09 15.29
C ALA A 129 -5.85 14.81 15.48
N GLU A 130 -5.83 15.95 16.20
CA GLU A 130 -4.57 16.63 16.55
C GLU A 130 -3.63 15.72 17.33
N MET A 131 -4.12 15.06 18.38
CA MET A 131 -3.30 14.20 19.23
C MET A 131 -2.57 13.11 18.44
N VAL A 132 -3.23 12.51 17.45
CA VAL A 132 -2.68 11.39 16.69
C VAL A 132 -1.90 11.85 15.47
N PHE A 133 -2.43 12.79 14.68
CA PHE A 133 -1.84 13.17 13.39
C PHE A 133 -1.00 14.46 13.45
N VAL A 134 -0.84 15.09 14.60
CA VAL A 134 -0.02 16.32 14.75
C VAL A 134 0.95 16.19 15.93
N ASP A 135 0.45 15.85 17.13
CA ASP A 135 1.24 15.86 18.36
C ASP A 135 2.15 14.63 18.50
N ASP A 136 1.68 13.45 18.07
CA ASP A 136 2.45 12.21 18.14
C ASP A 136 3.42 12.08 16.96
N THR A 137 4.64 12.53 17.16
CA THR A 137 5.67 12.59 16.09
C THR A 137 6.05 11.21 15.55
N GLU A 138 5.93 10.15 16.35
CA GLU A 138 6.24 8.78 15.89
C GLU A 138 5.11 8.26 15.00
N ILE A 139 3.85 8.39 15.42
CA ILE A 139 2.70 8.01 14.59
C ILE A 139 2.69 8.81 13.30
N VAL A 140 2.94 10.12 13.35
CA VAL A 140 3.00 10.98 12.16
C VAL A 140 4.05 10.50 11.16
N LYS A 141 5.24 10.16 11.65
CA LYS A 141 6.33 9.65 10.80
C LYS A 141 5.98 8.30 10.18
N GLU A 142 5.48 7.38 10.97
CA GLU A 142 5.07 6.05 10.50
C GLU A 142 3.94 6.17 9.48
N PHE A 143 2.89 6.92 9.78
CA PHE A 143 1.74 7.14 8.92
C PHE A 143 2.12 7.71 7.53
N GLN A 144 3.09 8.62 7.48
CA GLN A 144 3.59 9.18 6.23
C GLN A 144 4.42 8.19 5.40
N GLN A 145 4.96 7.15 6.00
CA GLN A 145 5.83 6.19 5.32
C GLN A 145 5.17 4.82 5.10
N HIS A 146 4.07 4.54 5.79
CA HIS A 146 3.42 3.24 5.78
C HIS A 146 2.67 2.95 4.48
N SER A 147 2.56 1.66 4.14
CA SER A 147 1.70 1.17 3.07
C SER A 147 0.26 1.03 3.54
N ALA A 148 -0.69 1.11 2.62
CA ALA A 148 -2.07 0.73 2.90
C ALA A 148 -2.37 -0.76 2.64
N ALA A 149 -1.44 -1.50 2.02
CA ALA A 149 -1.62 -2.92 1.72
C ALA A 149 -0.28 -3.64 1.56
N LYS A 150 -0.28 -4.96 1.72
CA LYS A 150 0.89 -5.81 1.52
C LYS A 150 1.39 -5.82 0.07
N SER A 151 0.50 -5.88 -0.91
CA SER A 151 0.89 -6.13 -2.32
C SER A 151 -0.06 -5.61 -3.40
N VAL A 152 -1.19 -5.05 -3.04
CA VAL A 152 -2.18 -4.47 -3.96
C VAL A 152 -2.32 -2.99 -3.66
N HIS A 153 -3.11 -2.26 -4.43
CA HIS A 153 -3.32 -0.80 -4.37
C HIS A 153 -2.79 -0.13 -3.09
N HIS A 154 -2.00 0.94 -3.26
CA HIS A 154 -1.32 1.66 -2.16
C HIS A 154 -0.26 0.83 -1.38
N GLY A 155 0.25 -0.28 -1.93
CA GLY A 155 1.32 -1.11 -1.34
C GLY A 155 2.73 -0.50 -1.50
N PHE A 156 2.89 0.80 -1.21
CA PHE A 156 4.11 1.57 -1.38
C PHE A 156 4.29 2.60 -0.26
N ILE A 157 5.50 3.17 -0.14
CA ILE A 157 5.78 4.23 0.84
C ILE A 157 4.83 5.42 0.63
N GLY A 158 4.15 5.84 1.69
CA GLY A 158 3.14 6.89 1.65
C GLY A 158 1.78 6.45 1.14
N GLY A 159 1.59 5.13 0.92
CA GLY A 159 0.33 4.57 0.44
C GLY A 159 -0.82 4.77 1.42
N LEU A 160 -0.56 4.58 2.72
CA LEU A 160 -1.58 4.79 3.76
C LEU A 160 -2.04 6.26 3.81
N LEU A 161 -1.12 7.21 3.78
CA LEU A 161 -1.45 8.64 3.73
C LEU A 161 -2.20 9.00 2.44
N GLN A 162 -1.75 8.49 1.28
CA GLN A 162 -2.40 8.76 -0.02
C GLN A 162 -3.84 8.26 -0.03
N HIS A 163 -4.07 7.02 0.41
CA HIS A 163 -5.39 6.42 0.51
C HIS A 163 -6.29 7.18 1.49
N THR A 164 -5.82 7.40 2.72
CA THR A 164 -6.57 8.15 3.73
C THR A 164 -6.97 9.54 3.23
N LEU A 165 -6.07 10.27 2.59
CA LEU A 165 -6.37 11.58 2.02
C LEU A 165 -7.39 11.50 0.86
N GLY A 166 -7.32 10.47 0.01
CA GLY A 166 -8.27 10.21 -1.06
C GLY A 166 -9.68 9.98 -0.51
N VAL A 167 -9.81 9.08 0.45
CA VAL A 167 -11.06 8.77 1.16
C VAL A 167 -11.63 10.02 1.87
N THR A 168 -10.77 10.77 2.58
CA THR A 168 -11.19 12.01 3.27
C THR A 168 -11.77 13.04 2.30
N LYS A 169 -11.14 13.26 1.15
CA LYS A 169 -11.65 14.19 0.11
C LYS A 169 -13.00 13.75 -0.46
N MET A 170 -13.23 12.45 -0.63
CA MET A 170 -14.53 11.95 -1.06
C MET A 170 -15.59 12.14 0.02
N CYS A 171 -15.23 11.90 1.29
CA CYS A 171 -16.11 12.13 2.43
C CYS A 171 -16.49 13.62 2.57
N GLU A 172 -15.56 14.54 2.31
CA GLU A 172 -15.85 15.98 2.22
C GLU A 172 -16.91 16.27 1.13
N TYR A 173 -16.73 15.67 -0.05
CA TYR A 173 -17.73 15.81 -1.11
C TYR A 173 -19.10 15.27 -0.68
N PHE A 174 -19.16 14.13 -0.01
CA PHE A 174 -20.43 13.57 0.49
C PHE A 174 -21.06 14.46 1.54
N ALA A 175 -20.30 14.93 2.55
CA ALA A 175 -20.82 15.82 3.59
C ALA A 175 -21.40 17.13 3.05
N GLN A 176 -20.82 17.68 1.97
CA GLN A 176 -21.33 18.87 1.29
C GLN A 176 -22.63 18.63 0.52
N ASN A 177 -22.92 17.40 0.09
CA ASN A 177 -24.05 17.10 -0.79
C ASN A 177 -25.19 16.33 -0.10
N TYR A 178 -24.97 15.76 1.09
CA TYR A 178 -25.96 14.99 1.85
C TYR A 178 -26.12 15.54 3.26
N GLU A 179 -27.18 16.32 3.49
CA GLU A 179 -27.46 17.00 4.78
C GLU A 179 -27.65 16.06 5.98
N ILE A 180 -27.89 14.77 5.73
CA ILE A 180 -28.03 13.75 6.81
C ILE A 180 -26.71 13.34 7.45
N LEU A 181 -25.58 13.75 6.86
CA LEU A 181 -24.23 13.37 7.32
C LEU A 181 -23.72 14.38 8.35
N ASP A 182 -23.28 13.88 9.49
CA ASP A 182 -22.43 14.65 10.39
C ASP A 182 -21.03 14.77 9.78
N HIS A 183 -20.68 15.99 9.35
CA HIS A 183 -19.39 16.30 8.70
C HIS A 183 -18.21 15.89 9.59
N ASP A 184 -18.22 16.30 10.86
CA ASP A 184 -17.05 16.14 11.72
C ASP A 184 -16.82 14.66 12.08
N LEU A 185 -17.90 13.91 12.33
CA LEU A 185 -17.82 12.47 12.53
C LEU A 185 -17.32 11.75 11.28
N LEU A 186 -17.85 12.09 10.10
CA LEU A 186 -17.47 11.44 8.83
C LEU A 186 -16.00 11.71 8.47
N ILE A 187 -15.54 12.97 8.58
CA ILE A 187 -14.17 13.34 8.25
C ILE A 187 -13.20 12.69 9.24
N THR A 188 -13.51 12.71 10.53
CA THR A 188 -12.69 12.00 11.52
C THR A 188 -12.66 10.50 11.25
N ALA A 189 -13.80 9.89 10.96
CA ALA A 189 -13.86 8.47 10.63
C ALA A 189 -13.02 8.13 9.37
N ALA A 190 -13.07 8.98 8.34
CA ALA A 190 -12.26 8.84 7.13
C ALA A 190 -10.75 8.91 7.40
N MET A 191 -10.32 9.78 8.31
CA MET A 191 -8.90 9.89 8.68
C MET A 191 -8.40 8.69 9.48
N PHE A 192 -9.28 8.06 10.26
CA PHE A 192 -8.91 6.98 11.18
C PHE A 192 -9.26 5.57 10.67
N HIS A 193 -10.00 5.41 9.56
CA HIS A 193 -10.55 4.11 9.17
C HIS A 193 -9.50 3.01 9.07
N ASP A 194 -8.34 3.36 8.55
CA ASP A 194 -7.23 2.46 8.28
C ASP A 194 -6.04 2.62 9.24
N ILE A 195 -6.17 3.40 10.32
CA ILE A 195 -5.06 3.66 11.26
C ILE A 195 -4.49 2.37 11.89
N GLY A 196 -5.30 1.34 12.02
CA GLY A 196 -4.88 0.03 12.50
C GLY A 196 -3.83 -0.66 11.62
N LYS A 197 -3.68 -0.23 10.36
CA LYS A 197 -2.66 -0.77 9.44
C LYS A 197 -1.22 -0.48 9.89
N LEU A 198 -1.00 0.55 10.70
CA LEU A 198 0.29 0.80 11.34
C LEU A 198 0.76 -0.36 12.24
N TYR A 199 -0.18 -1.18 12.72
CA TYR A 199 0.09 -2.33 13.58
C TYR A 199 -0.17 -3.66 12.86
N GLU A 200 -1.01 -3.65 11.83
CA GLU A 200 -1.32 -4.83 11.02
C GLU A 200 -0.14 -5.26 10.13
N LEU A 201 0.57 -4.29 9.58
CA LEU A 201 1.70 -4.53 8.67
C LEU A 201 3.00 -4.04 9.32
N SER A 202 4.08 -4.76 9.07
CA SER A 202 5.42 -4.34 9.48
C SER A 202 5.95 -3.25 8.54
N ASP A 203 6.91 -2.48 9.04
CA ASP A 203 7.61 -1.46 8.26
C ASP A 203 8.27 -2.01 6.99
N PHE A 204 8.46 -1.10 6.02
CA PHE A 204 9.33 -1.39 4.89
C PHE A 204 10.78 -1.63 5.33
N PRO A 205 11.52 -2.52 4.64
CA PRO A 205 11.20 -3.14 3.34
C PRO A 205 10.34 -4.41 3.44
N THR A 206 10.06 -4.93 4.63
CA THR A 206 9.40 -6.22 4.80
C THR A 206 7.95 -6.17 4.36
N ASN A 207 7.17 -5.20 4.87
CA ASN A 207 5.75 -4.99 4.56
C ASN A 207 4.93 -6.29 4.62
N GLU A 208 5.06 -7.03 5.71
CA GLU A 208 4.39 -8.31 5.97
C GLU A 208 3.41 -8.15 7.14
N TYR A 209 2.41 -9.03 7.22
CA TYR A 209 1.53 -9.04 8.38
C TYR A 209 2.30 -9.35 9.67
N THR A 210 2.05 -8.55 10.70
CA THR A 210 2.49 -8.85 12.08
C THR A 210 1.65 -9.97 12.69
N ASP A 211 2.07 -10.52 13.84
CA ASP A 211 1.25 -11.51 14.56
C ASP A 211 -0.11 -10.91 14.97
N GLU A 212 -0.12 -9.67 15.47
CA GLU A 212 -1.35 -8.95 15.79
C GLU A 212 -2.21 -8.70 14.56
N GLY A 213 -1.59 -8.32 13.44
CA GLY A 213 -2.27 -8.13 12.16
C GLY A 213 -2.96 -9.40 11.67
N GLN A 214 -2.29 -10.55 11.77
CA GLN A 214 -2.85 -11.85 11.37
C GLN A 214 -4.00 -12.31 12.28
N LEU A 215 -3.92 -12.03 13.57
CA LEU A 215 -4.87 -12.52 14.56
C LEU A 215 -6.08 -11.60 14.73
N LEU A 216 -5.89 -10.28 14.64
CA LEU A 216 -6.90 -9.28 14.97
C LEU A 216 -7.37 -8.47 13.75
N GLY A 217 -6.45 -8.13 12.84
CA GLY A 217 -6.71 -7.30 11.67
C GLY A 217 -6.86 -5.80 12.00
N HIS A 218 -6.59 -4.94 11.00
CA HIS A 218 -6.56 -3.47 11.18
C HIS A 218 -7.90 -2.87 11.65
N ILE A 219 -9.03 -3.46 11.25
CA ILE A 219 -10.37 -2.98 11.62
C ILE A 219 -10.55 -3.01 13.13
N PHE A 220 -10.21 -4.16 13.75
CA PHE A 220 -10.31 -4.30 15.20
C PHE A 220 -9.27 -3.43 15.91
N LEU A 221 -8.01 -3.49 15.46
CA LEU A 221 -6.91 -2.71 16.02
C LEU A 221 -7.22 -1.20 15.97
N GLY A 222 -7.73 -0.69 14.84
CA GLY A 222 -8.14 0.70 14.69
C GLY A 222 -9.24 1.10 15.66
N ALA A 223 -10.29 0.28 15.80
CA ALA A 223 -11.37 0.55 16.74
C ALA A 223 -10.92 0.51 18.22
N GLU A 224 -9.96 -0.35 18.56
CA GLU A 224 -9.35 -0.40 19.89
C GLU A 224 -8.52 0.84 20.18
N LEU A 225 -7.69 1.28 19.22
CA LEU A 225 -6.89 2.51 19.32
C LEU A 225 -7.77 3.75 19.53
N ILE A 226 -8.86 3.90 18.78
CA ILE A 226 -9.83 4.97 18.98
C ILE A 226 -10.40 4.94 20.42
N GLY A 227 -10.77 3.76 20.92
CA GLY A 227 -11.23 3.61 22.30
C GLY A 227 -10.20 4.04 23.33
N LYS A 228 -8.94 3.67 23.11
CA LYS A 228 -7.81 4.05 23.98
C LYS A 228 -7.53 5.56 23.94
N TRP A 229 -7.43 6.14 22.75
CA TRP A 229 -7.12 7.57 22.60
C TRP A 229 -8.26 8.49 23.05
N SER A 230 -9.52 8.17 22.72
CA SER A 230 -10.66 8.95 23.17
C SER A 230 -10.78 8.97 24.70
N SER A 231 -10.41 7.88 25.38
CA SER A 231 -10.42 7.81 26.84
C SER A 231 -9.38 8.72 27.52
N GLN A 232 -8.35 9.17 26.77
CA GLN A 232 -7.33 10.10 27.26
C GLN A 232 -7.77 11.56 27.15
N ILE A 233 -8.84 11.85 26.41
CA ILE A 233 -9.35 13.21 26.21
C ILE A 233 -10.44 13.48 27.26
N PRO A 234 -10.21 14.44 28.18
CA PRO A 234 -11.19 14.74 29.21
C PRO A 234 -12.56 15.13 28.65
N GLY A 235 -13.60 14.49 29.12
CA GLY A 235 -14.99 14.80 28.73
C GLY A 235 -15.40 14.27 27.35
N PHE A 236 -14.60 13.44 26.69
CA PHE A 236 -14.99 12.86 25.40
C PHE A 236 -16.33 12.12 25.53
N PRO A 237 -17.36 12.48 24.74
CA PRO A 237 -18.68 11.89 24.88
C PRO A 237 -18.66 10.37 24.55
N PRO A 238 -19.14 9.49 25.46
CA PRO A 238 -19.10 8.03 25.22
C PRO A 238 -19.89 7.59 23.98
N VAL A 239 -20.98 8.30 23.67
CA VAL A 239 -21.77 8.02 22.44
C VAL A 239 -20.95 8.32 21.21
N LEU A 240 -20.31 9.49 21.15
CA LEU A 240 -19.47 9.89 20.02
C LEU A 240 -18.28 8.92 19.80
N ALA A 241 -17.65 8.47 20.89
CA ALA A 241 -16.61 7.45 20.83
C ALA A 241 -17.12 6.12 20.26
N THR A 242 -18.36 5.75 20.60
CA THR A 242 -19.02 4.54 20.10
C THR A 242 -19.37 4.66 18.62
N GLU A 243 -19.89 5.81 18.19
CA GLU A 243 -20.23 6.11 16.79
C GLU A 243 -18.99 6.11 15.91
N LEU A 244 -17.92 6.78 16.33
CA LEU A 244 -16.64 6.76 15.59
C LEU A 244 -16.09 5.33 15.47
N ARG A 245 -16.06 4.56 16.56
CA ARG A 245 -15.63 3.15 16.53
C ARG A 245 -16.52 2.30 15.62
N HIS A 246 -17.85 2.58 15.60
CA HIS A 246 -18.75 1.88 14.69
C HIS A 246 -18.37 2.16 13.22
N CYS A 247 -18.07 3.41 12.86
CA CYS A 247 -17.61 3.74 11.51
C CYS A 247 -16.37 2.92 11.13
N ILE A 248 -15.38 2.80 12.04
CA ILE A 248 -14.20 1.97 11.81
C ILE A 248 -14.57 0.49 11.64
N LEU A 249 -15.39 -0.07 12.55
CA LEU A 249 -15.77 -1.49 12.50
C LEU A 249 -16.62 -1.86 11.28
N ALA A 250 -17.24 -0.90 10.63
CA ALA A 250 -18.17 -1.11 9.52
C ALA A 250 -17.65 -0.64 8.15
N HIS A 251 -16.43 -0.06 8.05
CA HIS A 251 -16.00 0.62 6.83
C HIS A 251 -15.84 -0.30 5.61
N HIS A 252 -15.56 -1.59 5.75
CA HIS A 252 -15.59 -2.53 4.64
C HIS A 252 -17.01 -2.94 4.19
N GLY A 253 -18.06 -2.55 4.95
CA GLY A 253 -19.47 -2.66 4.58
C GLY A 253 -20.07 -4.04 4.77
N GLU A 254 -19.46 -5.11 4.29
CA GLU A 254 -19.98 -6.47 4.30
C GLU A 254 -19.15 -7.40 5.20
N LEU A 255 -19.83 -8.40 5.78
CA LEU A 255 -19.17 -9.38 6.66
C LEU A 255 -18.14 -10.23 5.90
N GLU A 256 -18.42 -10.53 4.63
CA GLU A 256 -17.51 -11.27 3.74
C GLU A 256 -16.19 -10.53 3.47
N TYR A 257 -16.17 -9.21 3.64
CA TYR A 257 -14.98 -8.37 3.49
C TYR A 257 -14.27 -8.10 4.83
N GLY A 258 -14.67 -8.81 5.89
CA GLY A 258 -14.03 -8.73 7.20
C GLY A 258 -14.60 -7.66 8.14
N SER A 259 -15.62 -6.90 7.75
CA SER A 259 -16.32 -6.00 8.68
C SER A 259 -17.05 -6.81 9.74
N PRO A 260 -16.77 -6.62 11.05
CA PRO A 260 -17.54 -7.30 12.10
C PRO A 260 -18.97 -6.77 12.24
N LYS A 261 -19.29 -5.62 11.64
CA LYS A 261 -20.62 -5.00 11.60
C LYS A 261 -20.88 -4.39 10.22
N LYS A 262 -22.14 -4.43 9.80
CA LYS A 262 -22.62 -3.63 8.66
C LYS A 262 -22.84 -2.19 9.07
N PRO A 263 -22.68 -1.21 8.16
CA PRO A 263 -22.95 0.19 8.44
C PRO A 263 -24.38 0.42 8.98
N ALA A 264 -24.47 1.01 10.17
CA ALA A 264 -25.73 1.38 10.82
C ALA A 264 -25.92 2.90 10.92
N LEU A 265 -24.85 3.68 10.65
CA LEU A 265 -24.86 5.13 10.56
C LEU A 265 -24.71 5.54 9.09
N ALA A 266 -25.28 6.69 8.74
CA ALA A 266 -25.12 7.26 7.39
C ALA A 266 -23.65 7.55 7.08
N GLU A 267 -22.89 8.01 8.06
CA GLU A 267 -21.44 8.27 7.97
C GLU A 267 -20.66 6.98 7.72
N ALA A 268 -20.99 5.88 8.39
CA ALA A 268 -20.34 4.60 8.15
C ALA A 268 -20.61 4.06 6.75
N MET A 269 -21.81 4.29 6.19
CA MET A 269 -22.17 3.93 4.83
C MET A 269 -21.43 4.81 3.81
N ALA A 270 -21.38 6.12 4.03
CA ALA A 270 -20.65 7.05 3.18
C ALA A 270 -19.14 6.73 3.16
N LEU A 271 -18.56 6.43 4.32
CA LEU A 271 -17.16 6.00 4.45
C LEU A 271 -16.89 4.73 3.64
N ASN A 272 -17.74 3.71 3.77
CA ASN A 272 -17.60 2.47 2.99
C ASN A 272 -17.59 2.73 1.49
N PHE A 273 -18.45 3.59 0.97
CA PHE A 273 -18.45 3.93 -0.46
C PHE A 273 -17.18 4.71 -0.86
N ALA A 274 -16.73 5.65 -0.04
CA ALA A 274 -15.52 6.43 -0.30
C ALA A 274 -14.28 5.53 -0.37
N ASP A 275 -14.11 4.63 0.59
CA ASP A 275 -13.03 3.65 0.66
C ASP A 275 -13.04 2.73 -0.58
N ASN A 276 -14.18 2.13 -0.90
CA ASN A 276 -14.34 1.29 -2.08
C ASN A 276 -14.03 2.03 -3.40
N ILE A 277 -14.43 3.29 -3.53
CA ILE A 277 -14.14 4.08 -4.73
C ILE A 277 -12.63 4.29 -4.84
N ASP A 278 -11.96 4.76 -3.78
CA ASP A 278 -10.53 5.02 -3.81
C ASP A 278 -9.72 3.76 -4.15
N ALA A 279 -9.98 2.67 -3.47
CA ALA A 279 -9.29 1.38 -3.70
C ALA A 279 -9.48 0.86 -5.14
N ARG A 280 -10.70 0.94 -5.69
CA ARG A 280 -10.98 0.50 -7.06
C ARG A 280 -10.39 1.43 -8.12
N MET A 281 -10.42 2.74 -7.89
CA MET A 281 -9.83 3.71 -8.81
C MET A 281 -8.31 3.62 -8.83
N GLU A 282 -7.66 3.38 -7.68
CA GLU A 282 -6.22 3.13 -7.65
C GLU A 282 -5.86 1.82 -8.37
N THR A 283 -6.64 0.75 -8.17
CA THR A 283 -6.47 -0.50 -8.94
C THR A 283 -6.53 -0.25 -10.45
N MET A 284 -7.51 0.54 -10.92
CA MET A 284 -7.62 0.90 -12.34
C MET A 284 -6.46 1.75 -12.82
N THR A 285 -6.00 2.68 -11.99
CA THR A 285 -4.83 3.55 -12.28
C THR A 285 -3.57 2.70 -12.44
N GLU A 286 -3.29 1.80 -11.51
CA GLU A 286 -2.15 0.89 -11.62
C GLU A 286 -2.20 -0.02 -12.85
N LEU A 287 -3.38 -0.55 -13.20
CA LEU A 287 -3.57 -1.36 -14.40
C LEU A 287 -3.25 -0.56 -15.66
N PHE A 288 -3.72 0.68 -15.72
CA PHE A 288 -3.49 1.55 -16.87
C PHE A 288 -2.02 1.99 -16.96
N ASP A 289 -1.39 2.30 -15.83
CA ASP A 289 0.02 2.72 -15.79
C ASP A 289 0.97 1.60 -16.26
N LYS A 290 0.65 0.35 -15.95
CA LYS A 290 1.42 -0.84 -16.34
C LYS A 290 1.12 -1.32 -17.78
N ALA A 291 0.02 -0.86 -18.38
CA ALA A 291 -0.42 -1.32 -19.69
C ALA A 291 0.37 -0.69 -20.84
N ASP A 292 0.53 -1.44 -21.94
CA ASP A 292 1.01 -0.90 -23.21
C ASP A 292 0.06 0.23 -23.66
N PRO A 293 0.59 1.45 -23.95
CA PRO A 293 -0.21 2.59 -24.38
C PRO A 293 -1.02 2.35 -25.66
N THR A 294 -0.68 1.33 -26.44
CA THR A 294 -1.37 0.98 -27.70
C THR A 294 -2.51 -0.01 -27.50
N MET A 295 -2.56 -0.71 -26.33
CA MET A 295 -3.60 -1.70 -26.05
C MET A 295 -4.88 -1.02 -25.57
N GLU A 296 -5.99 -1.26 -26.26
CA GLU A 296 -7.31 -0.82 -25.80
C GLU A 296 -7.87 -1.73 -24.71
N TRP A 297 -7.81 -3.04 -24.92
CA TRP A 297 -8.31 -4.07 -24.00
C TRP A 297 -7.18 -4.71 -23.22
N LEU A 298 -7.27 -4.70 -21.89
CA LEU A 298 -6.27 -5.23 -20.96
C LEU A 298 -6.58 -6.65 -20.48
N GLY A 299 -7.71 -7.22 -20.92
CA GLY A 299 -8.16 -8.54 -20.52
C GLY A 299 -8.95 -8.53 -19.19
N PHE A 300 -9.24 -9.73 -18.69
CA PHE A 300 -9.99 -9.92 -17.45
C PHE A 300 -9.14 -9.61 -16.22
N ASN A 301 -9.64 -8.74 -15.35
CA ASN A 301 -9.03 -8.45 -14.06
C ASN A 301 -9.93 -8.95 -12.92
N ARG A 302 -9.36 -9.77 -12.03
CA ARG A 302 -10.11 -10.42 -10.93
C ARG A 302 -10.60 -9.43 -9.86
N ILE A 303 -9.87 -8.34 -9.62
CA ILE A 303 -10.22 -7.34 -8.58
C ILE A 303 -11.44 -6.54 -9.02
N VAL A 304 -11.49 -6.21 -10.32
CA VAL A 304 -12.61 -5.46 -10.91
C VAL A 304 -13.74 -6.39 -11.36
N ASP A 305 -13.46 -7.71 -11.42
CA ASP A 305 -14.35 -8.78 -11.92
C ASP A 305 -14.90 -8.46 -13.32
N SER A 306 -14.05 -7.94 -14.19
CA SER A 306 -14.44 -7.54 -15.55
C SER A 306 -13.27 -7.55 -16.53
N ASN A 307 -13.62 -7.60 -17.83
CA ASN A 307 -12.67 -7.25 -18.88
C ASN A 307 -12.49 -5.73 -18.91
N VAL A 308 -11.24 -5.29 -18.66
CA VAL A 308 -10.91 -3.87 -18.56
C VAL A 308 -10.52 -3.30 -19.92
N ARG A 309 -11.03 -2.11 -20.24
CA ARG A 309 -10.70 -1.36 -21.44
C ARG A 309 -10.31 0.07 -21.11
N GLN A 310 -9.24 0.56 -21.73
CA GLN A 310 -8.89 1.97 -21.71
C GLN A 310 -9.83 2.77 -22.62
N SER A 311 -10.40 3.89 -22.13
CA SER A 311 -11.26 4.74 -22.94
C SER A 311 -10.47 5.43 -24.05
N SER A 312 -11.14 5.76 -25.16
CA SER A 312 -10.51 6.45 -26.29
C SER A 312 -9.88 7.79 -25.87
N GLY A 313 -10.56 8.54 -25.00
CA GLY A 313 -10.04 9.81 -24.49
C GLY A 313 -8.80 9.67 -23.61
N TYR A 314 -8.72 8.59 -22.84
CA TYR A 314 -7.53 8.30 -22.03
C TYR A 314 -6.34 7.90 -22.93
N LEU A 315 -6.56 7.05 -23.92
CA LEU A 315 -5.52 6.64 -24.88
C LEU A 315 -4.98 7.83 -25.70
N GLN A 316 -5.84 8.81 -26.02
CA GLN A 316 -5.39 10.03 -26.70
C GLN A 316 -4.46 10.89 -25.84
N LYS A 317 -4.65 10.92 -24.53
CA LYS A 317 -3.80 11.68 -23.59
C LYS A 317 -2.43 11.04 -23.37
N ARG A 318 -2.28 9.74 -23.68
CA ARG A 318 -1.02 8.98 -23.52
C ARG A 318 -0.15 8.97 -24.78
N LYS A 319 -0.68 9.41 -25.94
CA LYS A 319 0.05 9.62 -27.20
C LYS A 319 0.71 10.99 -27.23
#